data_5cd424c07afbde56240b58fb7d87039e
#
_entry.id   5cd424c07afbde56240b58fb7d87039e
#
_cell.length_a   1.000
_cell.length_b   1.000
_cell.length_c   1.000
_cell.angle_alpha   90.00
_cell.angle_beta   90.00
_cell.angle_gamma   90.00
#
_symmetry.space_group_name_H-M   'P 1'
#
loop_
_entity.id
_entity.type
_entity.pdbx_description
1 polymer ?
#
loop_
_entity_poly.entity_id
_entity_poly.type
_entity_poly.pdbx_seq_one_letter_code
_entity_poly.pdbx_strand_id
1 'polypeptide(L)'
;MVNILISGYYGFDNIGDESILRTLVSSLREHIPDCSLTVLSHNPTSTREKYGVEAVDRMSPMAILRAVKKCDMLISGGGSLLQDVTSSKSLHYYLSIIRCAEFFHKKVFIYSQGIGPIDRPGNRRAAAAALKRADGIVVRDERSAALLEEIGIARDKVVITCLL
;
A
#
# COMPACT_ATOMS: atom_id res chain seq x y z
N MET A 1 4.82 18.11 11.19
CA MET A 1 4.18 16.80 11.38
C MET A 1 3.69 16.31 10.03
N VAL A 2 4.13 15.13 9.61
CA VAL A 2 3.75 14.50 8.32
C VAL A 2 2.61 13.52 8.55
N ASN A 3 1.53 13.62 7.78
CA ASN A 3 0.38 12.71 7.87
C ASN A 3 0.55 11.56 6.87
N ILE A 4 0.71 10.34 7.36
CA ILE A 4 0.92 9.15 6.54
C ILE A 4 -0.31 8.27 6.60
N LEU A 5 -0.87 7.94 5.43
CA LEU A 5 -1.94 6.97 5.28
C LEU A 5 -1.35 5.63 4.86
N ILE A 6 -1.70 4.57 5.58
CA ILE A 6 -1.22 3.21 5.31
C ILE A 6 -2.39 2.37 4.79
N SER A 7 -2.22 1.79 3.62
CA SER A 7 -3.18 0.89 2.97
C SER A 7 -2.61 -0.51 2.86
N GLY A 8 -3.37 -1.51 3.26
CA GLY A 8 -2.97 -2.93 3.22
C GLY A 8 -4.12 -3.86 3.60
N TYR A 9 -3.81 -5.13 3.83
CA TYR A 9 -4.79 -6.13 4.28
C TYR A 9 -4.80 -6.22 5.81
N TYR A 10 -5.23 -5.12 6.45
CA TYR A 10 -5.14 -4.94 7.90
C TYR A 10 -6.50 -5.02 8.60
N GLY A 11 -6.47 -5.47 9.86
CA GLY A 11 -7.66 -5.63 10.69
C GLY A 11 -8.45 -6.91 10.43
N PHE A 12 -7.84 -7.91 9.79
CA PHE A 12 -8.41 -9.25 9.56
C PHE A 12 -7.78 -10.32 10.44
N ASP A 13 -6.93 -9.93 11.39
CA ASP A 13 -6.18 -10.82 12.27
C ASP A 13 -5.27 -11.83 11.52
N ASN A 14 -4.85 -11.48 10.31
CA ASN A 14 -3.85 -12.24 9.57
C ASN A 14 -2.45 -11.95 10.15
N ILE A 15 -1.83 -12.97 10.74
CA ILE A 15 -0.55 -12.82 11.47
C ILE A 15 0.54 -12.20 10.61
N GLY A 16 0.63 -12.57 9.32
CA GLY A 16 1.64 -12.06 8.40
C GLY A 16 1.46 -10.56 8.14
N ASP A 17 0.24 -10.16 7.74
CA ASP A 17 -0.05 -8.77 7.43
C ASP A 17 0.01 -7.88 8.68
N GLU A 18 -0.46 -8.38 9.82
CA GLU A 18 -0.38 -7.68 11.10
C GLU A 18 1.08 -7.49 11.57
N SER A 19 1.95 -8.46 11.32
CA SER A 19 3.40 -8.34 11.61
C SER A 19 4.06 -7.29 10.75
N ILE A 20 3.71 -7.25 9.46
CA ILE A 20 4.20 -6.23 8.53
C ILE A 20 3.74 -4.83 8.99
N LEU A 21 2.46 -4.68 9.36
CA LEU A 21 1.96 -3.40 9.87
C LEU A 21 2.70 -2.96 11.12
N ARG A 22 2.93 -3.86 12.07
CA ARG A 22 3.68 -3.58 13.31
C ARG A 22 5.08 -3.07 13.01
N THR A 23 5.81 -3.76 12.15
CA THR A 23 7.17 -3.38 11.75
C THR A 23 7.18 -2.02 11.04
N LEU A 24 6.24 -1.80 10.12
CA LEU A 24 6.12 -0.53 9.39
C LEU A 24 5.81 0.63 10.34
N VAL A 25 4.87 0.48 11.26
CA VAL A 25 4.53 1.52 12.25
C VAL A 25 5.72 1.85 13.14
N SER A 26 6.43 0.82 13.62
CA SER A 26 7.63 1.03 14.46
C SER A 26 8.73 1.75 13.71
N SER A 27 9.03 1.31 12.48
CA SER A 27 10.04 1.92 11.62
C SER A 27 9.71 3.37 11.27
N LEU A 28 8.46 3.66 10.94
CA LEU A 28 8.04 5.04 10.63
C LEU A 28 8.19 5.96 11.83
N ARG A 29 7.84 5.52 13.02
CA ARG A 29 8.02 6.32 14.26
C ARG A 29 9.48 6.56 14.61
N GLU A 30 10.33 5.57 14.36
CA GLU A 30 11.77 5.68 14.59
C GLU A 30 12.44 6.67 13.64
N HIS A 31 12.10 6.61 12.34
CA HIS A 31 12.77 7.40 11.31
C HIS A 31 12.08 8.73 11.00
N ILE A 32 10.80 8.87 11.33
CA ILE A 32 10.00 10.08 11.14
C ILE A 32 9.26 10.41 12.45
N PRO A 33 9.96 10.91 13.48
CA PRO A 33 9.38 11.10 14.82
C PRO A 33 8.12 11.98 14.84
N ASP A 34 8.04 12.98 13.95
CA ASP A 34 6.91 13.90 13.83
C ASP A 34 5.87 13.45 12.80
N CYS A 35 5.57 12.15 12.73
CA CYS A 35 4.53 11.63 11.84
C CYS A 35 3.24 11.29 12.59
N SER A 36 2.11 11.53 11.90
CA SER A 36 0.79 11.03 12.28
C SER A 36 0.43 9.87 11.36
N LEU A 37 0.12 8.71 11.92
CA LEU A 37 -0.18 7.50 11.16
C LEU A 37 -1.67 7.20 11.19
N THR A 38 -2.26 6.99 10.02
CA THR A 38 -3.64 6.52 9.84
C THR A 38 -3.64 5.24 9.02
N VAL A 39 -4.30 4.20 9.49
CA VAL A 39 -4.37 2.88 8.83
C VAL A 39 -5.76 2.64 8.28
N LEU A 40 -5.86 2.21 7.03
CA LEU A 40 -7.10 1.65 6.47
C LEU A 40 -7.27 0.22 7.00
N SER A 41 -8.28 -0.01 7.82
CA SER A 41 -8.48 -1.27 8.54
C SER A 41 -9.90 -1.80 8.39
N HIS A 42 -10.03 -3.13 8.39
CA HIS A 42 -11.33 -3.80 8.50
C HIS A 42 -11.91 -3.69 9.92
N ASN A 43 -11.05 -3.65 10.94
CA ASN A 43 -11.43 -3.43 12.33
C ASN A 43 -10.66 -2.23 12.91
N PRO A 44 -11.12 -0.99 12.67
CA PRO A 44 -10.42 0.21 13.12
C PRO A 44 -10.19 0.27 14.63
N THR A 45 -11.14 -0.19 15.42
CA THR A 45 -11.03 -0.17 16.89
C THR A 45 -9.86 -1.04 17.37
N SER A 46 -9.81 -2.29 16.92
CA SER A 46 -8.71 -3.20 17.26
C SER A 46 -7.36 -2.67 16.76
N THR A 47 -7.32 -2.07 15.57
CA THR A 47 -6.07 -1.51 15.02
C THR A 47 -5.57 -0.32 15.84
N ARG A 48 -6.45 0.57 16.29
CA ARG A 48 -6.07 1.67 17.21
C ARG A 48 -5.48 1.16 18.50
N GLU A 49 -6.14 0.18 19.12
CA GLU A 49 -5.70 -0.39 20.40
C GLU A 49 -4.37 -1.13 20.29
N LYS A 50 -4.19 -1.93 19.22
CA LYS A 50 -2.98 -2.75 19.03
C LYS A 50 -1.74 -1.92 18.69
N TYR A 51 -1.89 -0.86 17.90
CA TYR A 51 -0.75 -0.12 17.32
C TYR A 51 -0.62 1.33 17.78
N GLY A 52 -1.61 1.85 18.50
CA GLY A 52 -1.61 3.25 18.93
C GLY A 52 -1.62 4.25 17.78
N VAL A 53 -2.29 3.93 16.68
CA VAL A 53 -2.41 4.74 15.47
C VAL A 53 -3.86 5.17 15.25
N GLU A 54 -4.09 6.16 14.40
CA GLU A 54 -5.44 6.38 13.88
C GLU A 54 -5.81 5.27 12.89
N ALA A 55 -7.09 4.92 12.84
CA ALA A 55 -7.58 3.93 11.90
C ALA A 55 -8.95 4.30 11.38
N VAL A 56 -9.21 4.03 10.10
CA VAL A 56 -10.48 4.27 9.43
C VAL A 56 -10.95 3.01 8.72
N ASP A 57 -12.27 2.89 8.58
CA ASP A 57 -12.87 1.75 7.91
C ASP A 57 -12.50 1.70 6.43
N ARG A 58 -11.80 0.64 6.05
CA ARG A 58 -11.39 0.38 4.68
C ARG A 58 -12.54 0.11 3.70
N MET A 59 -13.74 -0.17 4.20
CA MET A 59 -14.94 -0.42 3.40
C MET A 59 -15.77 0.84 3.16
N SER A 60 -15.43 1.95 3.82
CA SER A 60 -16.13 3.23 3.66
C SER A 60 -15.43 4.14 2.65
N PRO A 61 -15.97 4.31 1.42
CA PRO A 61 -15.36 5.17 0.40
C PRO A 61 -15.18 6.61 0.86
N MET A 62 -16.15 7.13 1.62
CA MET A 62 -16.07 8.49 2.16
C MET A 62 -14.99 8.65 3.22
N ALA A 63 -14.79 7.63 4.08
CA ALA A 63 -13.73 7.64 5.06
C ALA A 63 -12.35 7.58 4.39
N ILE A 64 -12.20 6.70 3.38
CA ILE A 64 -10.99 6.61 2.56
C ILE A 64 -10.69 7.96 1.89
N LEU A 65 -11.67 8.55 1.22
CA LEU A 65 -11.49 9.83 0.53
C LEU A 65 -11.05 10.95 1.47
N ARG A 66 -11.66 11.03 2.67
CA ARG A 66 -11.26 12.00 3.69
C ARG A 66 -9.83 11.75 4.19
N ALA A 67 -9.47 10.49 4.43
CA ALA A 67 -8.13 10.12 4.85
C ALA A 67 -7.08 10.45 3.79
N VAL A 68 -7.35 10.15 2.51
CA VAL A 68 -6.47 10.51 1.38
C VAL A 68 -6.30 12.02 1.25
N LYS A 69 -7.38 12.80 1.36
CA LYS A 69 -7.27 14.27 1.30
C LYS A 69 -6.42 14.84 2.43
N LYS A 70 -6.53 14.26 3.62
CA LYS A 70 -5.83 14.74 4.83
C LYS A 70 -4.35 14.32 4.87
N CYS A 71 -3.98 13.20 4.24
CA CYS A 71 -2.60 12.74 4.27
C CYS A 71 -1.68 13.56 3.35
N ASP A 72 -0.39 13.52 3.64
CA ASP A 72 0.68 14.03 2.78
C ASP A 72 1.27 12.91 1.93
N MET A 73 1.22 11.68 2.44
CA MET A 73 1.82 10.50 1.85
C MET A 73 0.91 9.28 2.03
N LEU A 74 0.78 8.49 0.98
CA LEU A 74 0.20 7.15 1.00
C LEU A 74 1.32 6.11 0.96
N ILE A 75 1.29 5.15 1.88
CA ILE A 75 2.09 3.93 1.81
C ILE A 75 1.14 2.77 1.52
N SER A 76 1.30 2.15 0.36
CA SER A 76 0.67 0.87 0.04
C SER A 76 1.62 -0.23 0.50
N GLY A 77 1.33 -0.84 1.65
CA GLY A 77 2.29 -1.63 2.39
C GLY A 77 1.96 -3.10 2.49
N GLY A 78 3.01 -3.90 2.34
CA GLY A 78 3.10 -5.31 2.71
C GLY A 78 2.19 -6.30 1.99
N GLY A 79 2.50 -7.58 2.17
CA GLY A 79 1.69 -8.67 1.62
C GLY A 79 1.75 -8.81 0.09
N SER A 80 0.78 -9.50 -0.47
CA SER A 80 0.62 -9.71 -1.93
C SER A 80 -0.70 -9.09 -2.38
N LEU A 81 -0.77 -7.77 -2.38
CA LEU A 81 -2.00 -7.03 -2.62
C LEU A 81 -2.31 -6.85 -4.11
N LEU A 82 -1.27 -6.63 -4.91
CA LEU A 82 -1.36 -6.34 -6.34
C LEU A 82 -1.21 -7.62 -7.16
N GLN A 83 -2.27 -8.42 -7.17
CA GLN A 83 -2.37 -9.68 -7.94
C GLN A 83 -3.83 -9.92 -8.35
N ASP A 84 -4.06 -10.71 -9.41
CA ASP A 84 -5.41 -10.99 -9.91
C ASP A 84 -5.80 -12.48 -9.90
N VAL A 85 -4.99 -13.32 -9.28
CA VAL A 85 -5.25 -14.75 -9.14
C VAL A 85 -6.46 -15.01 -8.25
N THR A 86 -6.50 -14.34 -7.10
CA THR A 86 -7.59 -14.50 -6.13
C THR A 86 -8.82 -13.70 -6.56
N SER A 87 -8.64 -12.43 -6.91
CA SER A 87 -9.74 -11.55 -7.33
C SER A 87 -9.24 -10.28 -8.00
N SER A 88 -9.74 -10.00 -9.19
CA SER A 88 -9.54 -8.69 -9.84
C SER A 88 -10.14 -7.54 -9.03
N LYS A 89 -11.21 -7.79 -8.26
CA LYS A 89 -11.83 -6.76 -7.41
C LYS A 89 -10.87 -6.29 -6.33
N SER A 90 -10.11 -7.20 -5.71
CA SER A 90 -9.09 -6.85 -4.72
C SER A 90 -7.99 -5.98 -5.32
N LEU A 91 -7.47 -6.36 -6.47
CA LEU A 91 -6.47 -5.57 -7.21
C LEU A 91 -6.99 -4.15 -7.48
N HIS A 92 -8.19 -4.02 -8.05
CA HIS A 92 -8.78 -2.72 -8.36
C HIS A 92 -9.05 -1.87 -7.12
N TYR A 93 -9.41 -2.49 -5.99
CA TYR A 93 -9.56 -1.80 -4.72
C TYR A 93 -8.25 -1.07 -4.33
N TYR A 94 -7.12 -1.78 -4.29
CA TYR A 94 -5.84 -1.16 -3.94
C TYR A 94 -5.37 -0.13 -4.97
N LEU A 95 -5.52 -0.43 -6.25
CA LEU A 95 -5.19 0.52 -7.32
C LEU A 95 -6.06 1.79 -7.25
N SER A 96 -7.32 1.68 -6.85
CA SER A 96 -8.20 2.85 -6.71
C SER A 96 -7.74 3.80 -5.62
N ILE A 97 -7.22 3.29 -4.51
CA ILE A 97 -6.66 4.10 -3.42
C ILE A 97 -5.38 4.82 -3.89
N ILE A 98 -4.49 4.10 -4.57
CA ILE A 98 -3.28 4.67 -5.17
C ILE A 98 -3.65 5.81 -6.14
N ARG A 99 -4.57 5.54 -7.07
CA ARG A 99 -5.03 6.53 -8.05
C ARG A 99 -5.73 7.73 -7.40
N CYS A 100 -6.47 7.51 -6.33
CA CYS A 100 -7.08 8.58 -5.55
C CYS A 100 -6.01 9.49 -4.92
N ALA A 101 -4.97 8.91 -4.34
CA ALA A 101 -3.86 9.68 -3.78
C ALA A 101 -3.11 10.47 -4.85
N GLU A 102 -2.82 9.87 -5.99
CA GLU A 102 -2.23 10.55 -7.15
C GLU A 102 -3.09 11.70 -7.67
N PHE A 103 -4.39 11.52 -7.75
CA PHE A 103 -5.33 12.55 -8.17
C PHE A 103 -5.28 13.79 -7.26
N PHE A 104 -5.09 13.58 -5.94
CA PHE A 104 -4.92 14.65 -4.97
C PHE A 104 -3.43 15.06 -4.80
N HIS A 105 -2.56 14.69 -5.72
CA HIS A 105 -1.12 15.04 -5.70
C HIS A 105 -0.41 14.66 -4.40
N LYS A 106 -0.82 13.53 -3.79
CA LYS A 106 -0.15 12.98 -2.62
C LYS A 106 1.05 12.13 -3.03
N LYS A 107 2.08 12.09 -2.18
CA LYS A 107 3.19 11.16 -2.37
C LYS A 107 2.72 9.73 -2.24
N VAL A 108 3.17 8.84 -3.11
CA VAL A 108 2.77 7.43 -3.13
C VAL A 108 4.00 6.53 -3.09
N PHE A 109 4.04 5.67 -2.08
CA PHE A 109 5.07 4.66 -1.94
C PHE A 109 4.45 3.27 -1.87
N ILE A 110 5.00 2.36 -2.68
CA ILE A 110 4.72 0.93 -2.60
C ILE A 110 5.82 0.33 -1.73
N TYR A 111 5.44 -0.33 -0.64
CA TYR A 111 6.40 -0.76 0.37
C TYR A 111 6.35 -2.26 0.62
N SER A 112 7.47 -2.94 0.33
CA SER A 112 7.69 -4.37 0.62
C SER A 112 6.58 -5.29 0.11
N GLN A 113 6.02 -4.99 -1.07
CA GLN A 113 4.96 -5.82 -1.65
C GLN A 113 5.52 -6.95 -2.53
N GLY A 114 4.84 -8.10 -2.47
CA GLY A 114 4.83 -9.06 -3.54
C GLY A 114 3.84 -8.61 -4.62
N ILE A 115 4.29 -8.44 -5.84
CA ILE A 115 3.46 -8.00 -6.96
C ILE A 115 3.29 -9.14 -7.95
N GLY A 116 2.04 -9.43 -8.27
CA GLY A 116 1.66 -10.47 -9.21
C GLY A 116 1.39 -11.85 -8.57
N PRO A 117 1.03 -12.84 -9.42
CA PRO A 117 0.81 -12.69 -10.88
C PRO A 117 -0.33 -11.74 -11.22
N ILE A 118 -0.18 -11.03 -12.34
CA ILE A 118 -1.25 -10.25 -12.96
C ILE A 118 -1.38 -10.75 -14.40
N ASP A 119 -2.38 -11.61 -14.65
CA ASP A 119 -2.47 -12.33 -15.93
C ASP A 119 -3.36 -11.62 -16.94
N ARG A 120 -4.35 -10.88 -16.46
CA ARG A 120 -5.31 -10.20 -17.35
C ARG A 120 -4.71 -8.93 -17.96
N PRO A 121 -4.71 -8.75 -19.29
CA PRO A 121 -4.11 -7.58 -19.95
C PRO A 121 -4.69 -6.25 -19.48
N GLY A 122 -5.99 -6.20 -19.16
CA GLY A 122 -6.64 -5.01 -18.60
C GLY A 122 -6.10 -4.65 -17.21
N ASN A 123 -5.85 -5.65 -16.36
CA ASN A 123 -5.30 -5.48 -15.04
C ASN A 123 -3.82 -5.04 -15.09
N ARG A 124 -3.04 -5.59 -16.01
CA ARG A 124 -1.65 -5.15 -16.28
C ARG A 124 -1.60 -3.67 -16.66
N ARG A 125 -2.48 -3.23 -17.56
CA ARG A 125 -2.57 -1.81 -17.95
C ARG A 125 -2.98 -0.92 -16.78
N ALA A 126 -3.96 -1.35 -15.98
CA ALA A 126 -4.40 -0.60 -14.81
C ALA A 126 -3.30 -0.47 -13.76
N ALA A 127 -2.58 -1.57 -13.46
CA ALA A 127 -1.44 -1.58 -12.56
C ALA A 127 -0.31 -0.68 -13.07
N ALA A 128 0.05 -0.79 -14.34
CA ALA A 128 1.07 0.06 -14.95
C ALA A 128 0.71 1.55 -14.86
N ALA A 129 -0.54 1.91 -15.14
CA ALA A 129 -0.99 3.30 -15.10
C ALA A 129 -0.91 3.91 -13.68
N ALA A 130 -1.19 3.12 -12.64
CA ALA A 130 -1.04 3.55 -11.26
C ALA A 130 0.43 3.59 -10.81
N LEU A 131 1.19 2.53 -11.06
CA LEU A 131 2.54 2.38 -10.50
C LEU A 131 3.60 3.25 -11.18
N LYS A 132 3.40 3.62 -12.46
CA LYS A 132 4.31 4.55 -13.17
C LYS A 132 4.47 5.91 -12.49
N ARG A 133 3.47 6.34 -11.75
CA ARG A 133 3.42 7.64 -11.07
C ARG A 133 3.82 7.57 -9.60
N ALA A 134 4.03 6.38 -9.06
CA ALA A 134 4.49 6.22 -7.69
C ALA A 134 5.86 6.89 -7.49
N ASP A 135 6.05 7.52 -6.34
CA ASP A 135 7.28 8.20 -5.96
C ASP A 135 8.39 7.23 -5.56
N GLY A 136 8.03 6.04 -5.10
CA GLY A 136 8.97 4.97 -4.80
C GLY A 136 8.29 3.60 -4.78
N ILE A 137 9.00 2.59 -5.27
CA ILE A 137 8.51 1.21 -5.31
C ILE A 137 9.57 0.30 -4.69
N VAL A 138 9.20 -0.31 -3.58
CA VAL A 138 10.00 -1.33 -2.91
C VAL A 138 9.25 -2.65 -2.96
N VAL A 139 9.84 -3.66 -3.56
CA VAL A 139 9.27 -5.01 -3.67
C VAL A 139 10.08 -6.01 -2.88
N ARG A 140 9.48 -7.15 -2.54
CA ARG A 140 10.12 -8.16 -1.70
C ARG A 140 10.95 -9.19 -2.45
N ASP A 141 10.78 -9.31 -3.77
CA ASP A 141 11.42 -10.35 -4.56
C ASP A 141 11.64 -9.97 -6.03
N GLU A 142 12.55 -10.71 -6.69
CA GLU A 142 12.89 -10.50 -8.11
C GLU A 142 11.71 -10.77 -9.06
N ARG A 143 10.79 -11.67 -8.73
CA ARG A 143 9.61 -11.94 -9.57
C ARG A 143 8.70 -10.73 -9.66
N SER A 144 8.51 -10.04 -8.54
CA SER A 144 7.77 -8.79 -8.48
C SER A 144 8.44 -7.70 -9.31
N ALA A 145 9.77 -7.57 -9.23
CA ALA A 145 10.53 -6.62 -10.02
C ALA A 145 10.45 -6.93 -11.52
N ALA A 146 10.61 -8.20 -11.92
CA ALA A 146 10.50 -8.62 -13.31
C ALA A 146 9.10 -8.33 -13.89
N LEU A 147 8.03 -8.60 -13.14
CA LEU A 147 6.68 -8.28 -13.56
C LEU A 147 6.49 -6.76 -13.75
N LEU A 148 7.05 -5.94 -12.87
CA LEU A 148 7.00 -4.49 -13.02
C LEU A 148 7.68 -4.01 -14.30
N GLU A 149 8.83 -4.59 -14.65
CA GLU A 149 9.51 -4.30 -15.93
C GLU A 149 8.64 -4.72 -17.13
N GLU A 150 8.04 -5.91 -17.09
CA GLU A 150 7.14 -6.40 -18.14
C GLU A 150 5.95 -5.47 -18.41
N ILE A 151 5.41 -4.83 -17.36
CA ILE A 151 4.32 -3.87 -17.49
C ILE A 151 4.78 -2.44 -17.76
N GLY A 152 6.10 -2.23 -17.92
CA GLY A 152 6.69 -0.97 -18.36
C GLY A 152 7.06 0.00 -17.24
N ILE A 153 7.34 -0.49 -16.03
CA ILE A 153 7.96 0.30 -14.95
C ILE A 153 9.48 0.21 -15.10
N ALA A 154 10.14 1.35 -15.12
CA ALA A 154 11.60 1.40 -15.24
C ALA A 154 12.28 0.72 -14.05
N ARG A 155 13.28 -0.13 -14.30
CA ARG A 155 13.96 -0.94 -13.29
C ARG A 155 14.67 -0.10 -12.21
N ASP A 156 15.16 1.07 -12.58
CA ASP A 156 15.81 2.03 -11.68
C ASP A 156 14.87 2.65 -10.64
N LYS A 157 13.55 2.56 -10.86
CA LYS A 157 12.50 2.97 -9.89
C LYS A 157 12.18 1.90 -8.85
N VAL A 158 12.65 0.67 -9.06
CA VAL A 158 12.28 -0.48 -8.24
C VAL A 158 13.43 -0.91 -7.37
N VAL A 159 13.22 -0.90 -6.07
CA VAL A 159 14.15 -1.42 -5.07
C VAL A 159 13.64 -2.77 -4.59
N ILE A 160 14.54 -3.75 -4.50
CA ILE A 160 14.22 -5.07 -3.92
C ILE A 160 14.76 -5.09 -2.50
N THR A 161 13.90 -5.45 -1.57
CA THR A 161 14.29 -5.69 -0.18
C THR A 161 13.80 -7.06 0.24
N CYS A 162 14.71 -7.91 0.72
CA CYS A 162 14.31 -9.13 1.39
C CYS A 162 13.77 -8.76 2.77
N LEU A 163 12.49 -9.05 3.01
CA LEU A 163 12.01 -9.14 4.38
C LEU A 163 12.61 -10.42 4.98
N LEU A 164 13.53 -10.24 5.90
CA LEU A 164 14.02 -11.33 6.75
C LEU A 164 12.95 -11.77 7.74
#